data_ba892e6a12fbb5c5c4b13710993cf544
#
_entry.id   ba892e6a12fbb5c5c4b13710993cf544
#
_cell.length_a   1.000
_cell.length_b   1.000
_cell.length_c   1.000
_cell.angle_alpha   90.00
_cell.angle_beta   90.00
_cell.angle_gamma   90.00
#
_symmetry.space_group_name_H-M   'P 1'
#
loop_
_entity.id
_entity.type
_entity.pdbx_description
1 polymer ?
#
loop_
_entity_poly.entity_id
_entity_poly.type
_entity_poly.pdbx_seq_one_letter_code
_entity_poly.pdbx_strand_id
1 'polypeptide(L)'
;MDSATISALAALSGAVIGGVTSFGTSWLSQQTQARVQARAHKLSQREELYKHFIEIASKAYADSLARQAANVAEITGLVDLYALVSMMRIISSTPIVESANHVVRLIADSYMSPNKTLRELHQMVDNSDSIDALRAFSEACRAELQKFRVI
;
A
#
# COMPACT_ATOMS: atom_id res chain seq x y z
N MET A 1 -39.13 31.79 -50.03
CA MET A 1 -38.13 31.30 -49.07
C MET A 1 -37.48 30.08 -49.75
N ASP A 2 -36.22 30.24 -50.11
CA ASP A 2 -35.52 29.23 -50.92
C ASP A 2 -35.24 27.98 -50.10
N SER A 3 -35.49 26.82 -50.69
CA SER A 3 -35.24 25.51 -50.06
C SER A 3 -33.80 25.36 -49.54
N ALA A 4 -32.87 26.07 -50.16
CA ALA A 4 -31.45 26.15 -49.73
C ALA A 4 -31.26 26.81 -48.37
N THR A 5 -32.02 27.84 -48.02
CA THR A 5 -31.92 28.51 -46.69
C THR A 5 -32.49 27.66 -45.58
N ILE A 6 -33.54 26.91 -45.83
CA ILE A 6 -34.12 25.95 -44.84
C ILE A 6 -33.15 24.79 -44.58
N SER A 7 -32.48 24.29 -45.62
CA SER A 7 -31.50 23.22 -45.51
C SER A 7 -30.27 23.67 -44.72
N ALA A 8 -29.78 24.89 -44.95
CA ALA A 8 -28.66 25.48 -44.22
C ALA A 8 -28.96 25.69 -42.74
N LEU A 9 -30.18 26.18 -42.39
CA LEU A 9 -30.62 26.36 -41.01
C LEU A 9 -30.76 25.02 -40.25
N ALA A 10 -31.26 23.98 -40.92
CA ALA A 10 -31.36 22.65 -40.35
C ALA A 10 -29.99 22.02 -40.09
N ALA A 11 -29.02 22.23 -40.98
CA ALA A 11 -27.65 21.76 -40.79
C ALA A 11 -26.93 22.49 -39.64
N LEU A 12 -27.12 23.80 -39.50
CA LEU A 12 -26.56 24.60 -38.42
C LEU A 12 -27.14 24.20 -37.06
N SER A 13 -28.44 23.99 -36.96
CA SER A 13 -29.08 23.56 -35.71
C SER A 13 -28.63 22.15 -35.28
N GLY A 14 -28.46 21.22 -36.24
CA GLY A 14 -27.93 19.89 -35.97
C GLY A 14 -26.48 19.91 -35.48
N ALA A 15 -25.63 20.77 -36.02
CA ALA A 15 -24.24 20.93 -35.60
C ALA A 15 -24.09 21.51 -34.18
N VAL A 16 -24.94 22.47 -33.80
CA VAL A 16 -24.95 23.05 -32.47
C VAL A 16 -25.38 22.04 -31.41
N ILE A 17 -26.45 21.30 -31.66
CA ILE A 17 -26.96 20.28 -30.74
C ILE A 17 -25.97 19.12 -30.62
N GLY A 18 -25.38 18.66 -31.72
CA GLY A 18 -24.35 17.61 -31.72
C GLY A 18 -23.07 18.02 -31.03
N GLY A 19 -22.65 19.27 -31.19
CA GLY A 19 -21.47 19.83 -30.54
C GLY A 19 -21.61 19.90 -29.02
N VAL A 20 -22.71 20.44 -28.51
CA VAL A 20 -22.94 20.58 -27.05
C VAL A 20 -23.04 19.23 -26.33
N THR A 21 -23.71 18.24 -26.93
CA THR A 21 -23.79 16.87 -26.37
C THR A 21 -22.44 16.16 -26.37
N SER A 22 -21.62 16.34 -27.38
CA SER A 22 -20.29 15.73 -27.46
C SER A 22 -19.31 16.33 -26.42
N PHE A 23 -19.37 17.66 -26.20
CA PHE A 23 -18.55 18.32 -25.18
C PHE A 23 -18.95 17.93 -23.77
N GLY A 24 -20.25 17.83 -23.47
CA GLY A 24 -20.76 17.46 -22.14
C GLY A 24 -20.38 16.03 -21.76
N THR A 25 -20.52 15.07 -22.67
CA THR A 25 -20.16 13.66 -22.43
C THR A 25 -18.64 13.47 -22.30
N SER A 26 -17.85 14.17 -23.08
CA SER A 26 -16.38 14.09 -23.02
C SER A 26 -15.85 14.66 -21.72
N TRP A 27 -16.37 15.78 -21.24
CA TRP A 27 -15.94 16.41 -19.99
C TRP A 27 -16.30 15.57 -18.77
N LEU A 28 -17.51 15.01 -18.74
CA LEU A 28 -17.96 14.15 -17.63
C LEU A 28 -17.16 12.84 -17.58
N SER A 29 -16.83 12.25 -18.74
CA SER A 29 -16.01 11.07 -18.86
C SER A 29 -14.57 11.30 -18.36
N GLN A 30 -13.95 12.42 -18.73
CA GLN A 30 -12.61 12.77 -18.27
C GLN A 30 -12.54 12.97 -16.76
N GLN A 31 -13.55 13.62 -16.16
CA GLN A 31 -13.60 13.84 -14.73
C GLN A 31 -13.75 12.53 -13.93
N THR A 32 -14.53 11.58 -14.46
CA THR A 32 -14.69 10.26 -13.85
C THR A 32 -13.41 9.44 -13.98
N GLN A 33 -12.77 9.45 -15.15
CA GLN A 33 -11.49 8.75 -15.36
C GLN A 33 -10.38 9.29 -14.46
N ALA A 34 -10.25 10.60 -14.29
CA ALA A 34 -9.27 11.20 -13.41
C ALA A 34 -9.46 10.76 -11.94
N ARG A 35 -10.69 10.66 -11.47
CA ARG A 35 -11.00 10.16 -10.11
C ARG A 35 -10.65 8.69 -9.94
N VAL A 36 -10.96 7.85 -10.93
CA VAL A 36 -10.62 6.43 -10.92
C VAL A 36 -9.11 6.23 -10.91
N GLN A 37 -8.39 6.95 -11.76
CA GLN A 37 -6.92 6.90 -11.81
C GLN A 37 -6.28 7.36 -10.50
N ALA A 38 -6.77 8.45 -9.90
CA ALA A 38 -6.26 8.95 -8.62
C ALA A 38 -6.49 7.94 -7.47
N ARG A 39 -7.63 7.22 -7.47
CA ARG A 39 -7.89 6.15 -6.50
C ARG A 39 -6.97 4.95 -6.72
N ALA A 40 -6.82 4.51 -7.96
CA ALA A 40 -5.93 3.41 -8.31
C ALA A 40 -4.48 3.72 -7.92
N HIS A 41 -4.02 4.94 -8.16
CA HIS A 41 -2.68 5.39 -7.76
C HIS A 41 -2.47 5.36 -6.24
N LYS A 42 -3.43 5.87 -5.46
CA LYS A 42 -3.36 5.82 -3.99
C LYS A 42 -3.35 4.39 -3.46
N LEU A 43 -4.08 3.49 -4.08
CA LEU A 43 -4.11 2.08 -3.71
C LEU A 43 -2.76 1.41 -4.00
N SER A 44 -2.20 1.67 -5.18
CA SER A 44 -0.87 1.17 -5.58
C SER A 44 0.23 1.65 -4.65
N GLN A 45 0.22 2.93 -4.23
CA GLN A 45 1.20 3.45 -3.28
C GLN A 45 1.14 2.74 -1.91
N ARG A 46 -0.06 2.44 -1.41
CA ARG A 46 -0.21 1.67 -0.15
C ARG A 46 0.30 0.24 -0.30
N GLU A 47 -0.07 -0.41 -1.39
CA GLU A 47 0.36 -1.78 -1.69
C GLU A 47 1.89 -1.87 -1.76
N GLU A 48 2.54 -0.92 -2.42
CA GLU A 48 3.99 -0.83 -2.50
C GLU A 48 4.64 -0.63 -1.13
N LEU A 49 4.09 0.29 -0.32
CA LEU A 49 4.58 0.54 1.02
C LEU A 49 4.47 -0.71 1.92
N TYR A 50 3.37 -1.46 1.83
CA TYR A 50 3.19 -2.69 2.62
C TYR A 50 4.14 -3.80 2.19
N LYS A 51 4.34 -3.98 0.87
CA LYS A 51 5.32 -4.94 0.33
C LYS A 51 6.73 -4.61 0.80
N HIS A 52 7.11 -3.35 0.70
CA HIS A 52 8.43 -2.89 1.12
C HIS A 52 8.66 -3.09 2.62
N PHE A 53 7.64 -2.82 3.44
CA PHE A 53 7.71 -3.09 4.88
C PHE A 53 7.92 -4.58 5.17
N ILE A 54 7.18 -5.47 4.53
CA ILE A 54 7.33 -6.92 4.71
C ILE A 54 8.73 -7.38 4.31
N GLU A 55 9.27 -6.87 3.21
CA GLU A 55 10.62 -7.17 2.73
C GLU A 55 11.68 -6.77 3.75
N ILE A 56 11.66 -5.50 4.20
CA ILE A 56 12.63 -4.99 5.18
C ILE A 56 12.47 -5.70 6.53
N ALA A 57 11.24 -5.95 6.99
CA ALA A 57 10.97 -6.65 8.24
C ALA A 57 11.50 -8.08 8.21
N SER A 58 11.28 -8.81 7.11
CA SER A 58 11.79 -10.18 6.93
C SER A 58 13.31 -10.21 6.92
N LYS A 59 13.96 -9.26 6.23
CA LYS A 59 15.40 -9.11 6.20
C LYS A 59 15.97 -8.76 7.57
N ALA A 60 15.40 -7.75 8.26
CA ALA A 60 15.84 -7.35 9.59
C ALA A 60 15.69 -8.49 10.61
N TYR A 61 14.62 -9.28 10.52
CA TYR A 61 14.44 -10.46 11.37
C TYR A 61 15.52 -11.52 11.08
N ALA A 62 15.77 -11.86 9.82
CA ALA A 62 16.83 -12.80 9.43
C ALA A 62 18.21 -12.30 9.90
N ASP A 63 18.50 -11.01 9.75
CA ASP A 63 19.73 -10.39 10.22
C ASP A 63 19.85 -10.45 11.74
N SER A 64 18.77 -10.26 12.50
CA SER A 64 18.77 -10.37 13.96
C SER A 64 19.15 -11.78 14.44
N LEU A 65 18.70 -12.81 13.73
CA LEU A 65 19.05 -14.22 14.00
C LEU A 65 20.51 -14.53 13.63
N ALA A 66 20.99 -14.02 12.50
CA ALA A 66 22.38 -14.24 12.06
C ALA A 66 23.41 -13.54 12.94
N ARG A 67 23.09 -12.37 13.50
CA ARG A 67 23.99 -11.57 14.38
C ARG A 67 24.22 -12.18 15.74
N GLN A 68 23.32 -12.98 16.24
CA GLN A 68 23.54 -13.74 17.46
C GLN A 68 24.82 -14.61 17.32
N ALA A 69 25.23 -14.91 16.08
CA ALA A 69 26.45 -15.64 15.78
C ALA A 69 27.71 -14.74 15.57
N ALA A 70 27.57 -13.44 15.29
CA ALA A 70 28.67 -12.61 14.78
C ALA A 70 29.05 -11.34 15.56
N ASN A 71 28.37 -10.97 16.62
CA ASN A 71 28.68 -9.82 17.52
C ASN A 71 28.85 -8.44 16.84
N VAL A 72 28.24 -8.17 15.68
CA VAL A 72 28.37 -6.91 14.94
C VAL A 72 27.06 -6.14 14.98
N ALA A 73 27.09 -4.88 15.45
CA ALA A 73 25.91 -4.04 15.63
C ALA A 73 25.66 -3.10 14.44
N GLU A 74 24.86 -3.51 13.49
CA GLU A 74 24.28 -2.59 12.48
C GLU A 74 22.76 -2.51 12.67
N ILE A 75 22.26 -1.37 13.15
CA ILE A 75 20.84 -1.13 13.49
C ILE A 75 20.07 -0.55 12.28
N THR A 76 20.71 -0.49 11.11
CA THR A 76 20.18 0.20 9.93
C THR A 76 18.79 -0.30 9.54
N GLY A 77 18.56 -1.61 9.52
CA GLY A 77 17.27 -2.19 9.16
C GLY A 77 16.13 -1.83 10.13
N LEU A 78 16.43 -1.60 11.41
CA LEU A 78 15.44 -1.19 12.39
C LEU A 78 15.02 0.28 12.18
N VAL A 79 15.97 1.15 11.82
CA VAL A 79 15.68 2.56 11.49
C VAL A 79 14.77 2.65 10.26
N ASP A 80 15.04 1.86 9.22
CA ASP A 80 14.23 1.79 8.01
C ASP A 80 12.80 1.34 8.30
N LEU A 81 12.62 0.36 9.20
CA LEU A 81 11.31 -0.09 9.65
C LEU A 81 10.52 1.03 10.37
N TYR A 82 11.16 1.80 11.25
CA TYR A 82 10.52 2.94 11.90
C TYR A 82 10.12 4.03 10.90
N ALA A 83 10.94 4.27 9.88
CA ALA A 83 10.62 5.21 8.80
C ALA A 83 9.38 4.74 8.02
N LEU A 84 9.30 3.46 7.65
CA LEU A 84 8.15 2.89 6.95
C LEU A 84 6.87 2.95 7.80
N VAL A 85 6.93 2.65 9.10
CA VAL A 85 5.79 2.81 10.00
C VAL A 85 5.34 4.27 10.08
N SER A 86 6.28 5.21 10.08
CA SER A 86 5.95 6.65 10.06
C SER A 86 5.25 7.06 8.77
N MET A 87 5.64 6.52 7.62
CA MET A 87 4.92 6.69 6.35
C MET A 87 3.52 6.08 6.40
N MET A 88 3.37 4.88 6.98
CA MET A 88 2.05 4.24 7.16
C MET A 88 1.11 5.07 8.01
N ARG A 89 1.59 5.78 9.04
CA ARG A 89 0.76 6.68 9.86
C ARG A 89 0.10 7.78 9.06
N ILE A 90 0.66 8.18 7.92
CA ILE A 90 0.12 9.23 7.06
C ILE A 90 -1.01 8.71 6.16
N ILE A 91 -0.89 7.48 5.68
CA ILE A 91 -1.75 6.99 4.59
C ILE A 91 -2.58 5.75 4.92
N SER A 92 -2.29 5.07 6.02
CA SER A 92 -2.94 3.81 6.41
C SER A 92 -3.83 3.97 7.63
N SER A 93 -4.72 3.00 7.86
CA SER A 93 -5.59 2.97 9.05
C SER A 93 -4.81 2.59 10.32
N THR A 94 -5.38 2.95 11.48
CA THR A 94 -4.79 2.65 12.80
C THR A 94 -4.47 1.16 13.00
N PRO A 95 -5.33 0.19 12.63
CA PRO A 95 -5.01 -1.23 12.79
C PRO A 95 -3.76 -1.67 12.03
N ILE A 96 -3.50 -1.11 10.84
CA ILE A 96 -2.28 -1.39 10.07
C ILE A 96 -1.04 -0.88 10.82
N VAL A 97 -1.11 0.36 11.31
CA VAL A 97 0.00 0.98 12.06
C VAL A 97 0.29 0.23 13.35
N GLU A 98 -0.74 -0.21 14.07
CA GLU A 98 -0.59 -1.00 15.30
C GLU A 98 0.05 -2.35 15.01
N SER A 99 -0.41 -3.05 13.99
CA SER A 99 0.17 -4.33 13.57
C SER A 99 1.62 -4.18 13.10
N ALA A 100 1.94 -3.13 12.33
CA ALA A 100 3.30 -2.82 11.92
C ALA A 100 4.22 -2.51 13.13
N ASN A 101 3.74 -1.70 14.09
CA ASN A 101 4.49 -1.44 15.33
C ASN A 101 4.73 -2.72 16.15
N HIS A 102 3.79 -3.65 16.15
CA HIS A 102 3.97 -4.94 16.84
C HIS A 102 5.11 -5.75 16.19
N VAL A 103 5.14 -5.85 14.85
CA VAL A 103 6.24 -6.50 14.12
C VAL A 103 7.58 -5.84 14.44
N VAL A 104 7.65 -4.51 14.44
CA VAL A 104 8.91 -3.78 14.74
C VAL A 104 9.40 -4.05 16.16
N ARG A 105 8.50 -4.10 17.15
CA ARG A 105 8.87 -4.43 18.54
C ARG A 105 9.44 -5.83 18.66
N LEU A 106 8.80 -6.84 18.05
CA LEU A 106 9.30 -8.21 18.07
C LEU A 106 10.69 -8.35 17.45
N ILE A 107 10.93 -7.61 16.35
CA ILE A 107 12.25 -7.57 15.73
C ILE A 107 13.26 -6.89 16.66
N ALA A 108 12.90 -5.74 17.27
CA ALA A 108 13.76 -5.04 18.21
C ALA A 108 14.10 -5.89 19.45
N ASP A 109 13.12 -6.61 19.99
CA ASP A 109 13.33 -7.53 21.13
C ASP A 109 14.24 -8.69 20.72
N SER A 110 14.15 -9.15 19.48
CA SER A 110 15.07 -10.16 18.93
C SER A 110 16.52 -9.66 18.88
N TYR A 111 16.75 -8.38 18.54
CA TYR A 111 18.08 -7.76 18.58
C TYR A 111 18.64 -7.60 19.99
N MET A 112 17.78 -7.40 21.00
CA MET A 112 18.18 -7.18 22.39
C MET A 112 18.33 -8.49 23.18
N SER A 113 17.85 -9.61 22.65
CA SER A 113 17.92 -10.90 23.32
C SER A 113 19.36 -11.43 23.33
N PRO A 114 19.88 -11.90 24.49
CA PRO A 114 21.22 -12.47 24.57
C PRO A 114 21.30 -13.77 23.72
N ASN A 115 22.51 -14.10 23.29
CA ASN A 115 22.86 -15.26 22.46
C ASN A 115 22.01 -16.51 22.77
N LYS A 116 21.13 -16.87 21.86
CA LYS A 116 20.31 -18.08 21.96
C LYS A 116 21.06 -19.25 21.35
N THR A 117 20.96 -20.41 21.98
CA THR A 117 21.54 -21.65 21.47
C THR A 117 20.78 -22.11 20.21
N LEU A 118 21.44 -22.88 19.33
CA LEU A 118 20.83 -23.48 18.14
C LEU A 118 19.52 -24.25 18.43
N ARG A 119 19.40 -24.81 19.63
CA ARG A 119 18.21 -25.53 20.08
C ARG A 119 17.05 -24.57 20.38
N GLU A 120 17.33 -23.41 20.99
CA GLU A 120 16.34 -22.35 21.25
C GLU A 120 15.91 -21.66 19.96
N LEU A 121 16.83 -21.50 18.99
CA LEU A 121 16.50 -21.05 17.64
C LEU A 121 15.50 -21.99 16.92
N HIS A 122 15.69 -23.30 17.05
CA HIS A 122 14.78 -24.30 16.46
C HIS A 122 13.38 -24.24 17.10
N GLN A 123 13.31 -24.08 18.43
CA GLN A 123 12.04 -23.92 19.15
C GLN A 123 11.36 -22.58 18.84
N MET A 124 12.12 -21.53 18.51
CA MET A 124 11.56 -20.23 18.10
C MET A 124 11.00 -20.25 16.69
N VAL A 125 11.56 -21.04 15.78
CA VAL A 125 11.00 -21.23 14.43
C VAL A 125 9.66 -21.97 14.52
N ASP A 126 9.51 -22.91 15.43
CA ASP A 126 8.26 -23.63 15.69
C ASP A 126 7.22 -22.77 16.44
N ASN A 127 7.64 -21.83 17.29
CA ASN A 127 6.80 -20.87 18.05
C ASN A 127 7.03 -19.42 17.59
N SER A 128 7.12 -19.16 16.29
CA SER A 128 7.57 -17.87 15.80
C SER A 128 6.49 -16.79 15.86
N ASP A 129 6.35 -16.15 17.01
CA ASP A 129 5.51 -14.96 17.21
C ASP A 129 5.78 -13.87 16.15
N SER A 130 7.00 -13.78 15.63
CA SER A 130 7.38 -12.82 14.58
C SER A 130 6.85 -13.20 13.19
N ILE A 131 6.81 -14.49 12.85
CA ILE A 131 6.19 -14.98 11.59
C ILE A 131 4.68 -14.79 11.68
N ASP A 132 4.09 -15.09 12.84
CA ASP A 132 2.66 -14.88 13.08
C ASP A 132 2.30 -13.38 13.06
N ALA A 133 3.17 -12.51 13.57
CA ALA A 133 2.98 -11.06 13.51
C ALA A 133 3.04 -10.52 12.07
N LEU A 134 3.98 -11.00 11.23
CA LEU A 134 4.04 -10.65 9.81
C LEU A 134 2.81 -11.17 9.04
N ARG A 135 2.33 -12.35 9.38
CA ARG A 135 1.10 -12.91 8.82
C ARG A 135 -0.11 -12.06 9.22
N ALA A 136 -0.25 -11.72 10.51
CA ALA A 136 -1.33 -10.86 11.00
C ALA A 136 -1.29 -9.47 10.33
N PHE A 137 -0.11 -8.88 10.16
CA PHE A 137 0.07 -7.65 9.39
C PHE A 137 -0.39 -7.80 7.94
N SER A 138 0.00 -8.88 7.26
CA SER A 138 -0.40 -9.14 5.87
C SER A 138 -1.92 -9.32 5.72
N GLU A 139 -2.56 -9.99 6.67
CA GLU A 139 -4.02 -10.16 6.70
C GLU A 139 -4.74 -8.83 6.93
N ALA A 140 -4.23 -7.98 7.83
CA ALA A 140 -4.74 -6.63 8.04
C ALA A 140 -4.60 -5.76 6.78
N CYS A 141 -3.46 -5.80 6.11
CA CYS A 141 -3.24 -5.10 4.84
C CYS A 141 -4.21 -5.57 3.75
N ARG A 142 -4.41 -6.90 3.62
CA ARG A 142 -5.37 -7.46 2.67
C ARG A 142 -6.79 -6.96 2.94
N ALA A 143 -7.21 -6.96 4.19
CA ALA A 143 -8.54 -6.50 4.59
C ALA A 143 -8.75 -5.00 4.28
N GLU A 144 -7.72 -4.17 4.51
CA GLU A 144 -7.78 -2.75 4.16
C GLU A 144 -7.85 -2.54 2.64
N LEU A 145 -6.98 -3.18 1.87
CA LEU A 145 -6.96 -3.04 0.42
C LEU A 145 -8.26 -3.51 -0.24
N GLN A 146 -8.90 -4.56 0.29
CA GLN A 146 -10.20 -5.02 -0.18
C GLN A 146 -11.32 -3.99 0.03
N LYS A 147 -11.34 -3.28 1.17
CA LYS A 147 -12.32 -2.20 1.42
C LYS A 147 -12.26 -1.10 0.35
N PHE A 148 -11.08 -0.77 -0.15
CA PHE A 148 -10.90 0.24 -1.18
C PHE A 148 -11.21 -0.24 -2.61
N ARG A 149 -11.24 -1.55 -2.84
CA ARG A 149 -11.62 -2.12 -4.16
C ARG A 149 -13.14 -2.19 -4.37
N VAL A 150 -13.92 -2.25 -3.30
CA VAL A 150 -15.38 -2.46 -3.34
C VAL A 150 -16.16 -1.13 -3.42
N ILE A 151 -15.50 0.02 -3.26
CA ILE A 151 -16.08 1.37 -3.33
C ILE A 151 -15.65 2.04 -4.64
#